data_ff1f5c3584464171999ca05b4e481b70
#
_entry.id   ff1f5c3584464171999ca05b4e481b70
#
_cell.length_a   1.000
_cell.length_b   1.000
_cell.length_c   1.000
_cell.angle_alpha   90.00
_cell.angle_beta   90.00
_cell.angle_gamma   90.00
#
_symmetry.space_group_name_H-M   'P 1'
#
loop_
_entity.id
_entity.type
_entity.pdbx_description
1 polymer ?
#
loop_
_entity_poly.entity_id
_entity_poly.type
_entity_poly.pdbx_seq_one_letter_code
_entity_poly.pdbx_strand_id
1 'polypeptide(L)' 'MGKEQFYRTMYRMKKITAVGVWEKVDEGELTKAQALRICGPRPKEA' A
#
# COMPACT_ATOMS: atom_id res chain seq x y z
N MET A 1 -6.01 9.41 8.99
CA MET A 1 -5.11 9.86 9.34
C MET A 1 -3.85 9.18 9.16
N GLY A 2 -3.16 8.67 9.96
CA GLY A 2 -1.79 8.36 9.83
C GLY A 2 -1.40 7.13 9.06
N LYS A 3 -2.30 6.19 8.85
CA LYS A 3 -1.92 4.92 8.24
C LYS A 3 -1.50 5.06 6.79
N GLU A 4 -2.19 5.90 6.04
CA GLU A 4 -1.80 6.08 4.64
C GLU A 4 -0.39 6.62 4.55
N GLN A 5 -0.09 7.63 5.34
CA GLN A 5 1.21 8.25 5.30
C GLN A 5 2.29 7.30 5.81
N PHE A 6 1.96 6.52 6.83
CA PHE A 6 2.88 5.53 7.35
C PHE A 6 3.29 4.52 6.28
N TYR A 7 2.30 3.95 5.59
CA TYR A 7 2.60 2.96 4.56
C TYR A 7 3.26 3.60 3.34
N ARG A 8 2.87 4.82 3.03
CA ARG A 8 3.51 5.54 1.94
C ARG A 8 4.99 5.73 2.21
N THR A 9 5.33 6.11 3.43
CA THR A 9 6.72 6.27 3.82
C THR A 9 7.46 4.94 3.74
N MET A 10 6.84 3.88 4.24
CA MET A 10 7.48 2.57 4.19
C MET A 10 7.72 2.11 2.76
N TYR A 11 6.76 2.35 1.89
CA TYR A 11 6.93 1.97 0.49
C TYR A 11 8.06 2.78 -0.15
N ARG A 12 8.10 4.06 0.15
CA ARG A 12 9.13 4.93 -0.38
C ARG A 12 10.51 4.49 0.07
N MET A 13 10.62 4.00 1.30
CA MET A 13 11.88 3.51 1.84
C MET A 13 12.14 2.04 1.49
N LYS A 14 11.27 1.47 0.68
CA LYS A 14 11.39 0.08 0.23
C LYS A 14 11.32 -0.93 1.37
N LYS A 15 10.64 -0.55 2.44
CA LYS A 15 10.41 -1.45 3.55
C LYS A 15 9.16 -2.29 3.37
N ILE A 16 8.33 -1.95 2.40
CA ILE A 16 7.12 -2.69 2.07
C ILE A 16 7.00 -2.68 0.57
N THR A 17 6.46 -3.75 0.00
CA THR A 17 6.29 -3.86 -1.45
C THR A 17 4.87 -3.46 -1.83
N ALA A 18 4.64 -3.32 -3.14
CA ALA A 18 3.30 -3.05 -3.63
C ALA A 18 2.33 -4.15 -3.22
N VAL A 19 2.77 -5.40 -3.27
CA VAL A 19 1.95 -6.51 -2.83
C VAL A 19 1.60 -6.33 -1.35
N GLY A 20 2.59 -5.93 -0.55
CA GLY A 20 2.34 -5.71 0.87
C GLY A 20 1.35 -4.60 1.13
N VAL A 21 1.43 -3.51 0.35
CA VAL A 21 0.47 -2.41 0.48
C VAL A 21 -0.95 -2.91 0.18
N TRP A 22 -1.11 -3.68 -0.88
CA TRP A 22 -2.43 -4.18 -1.24
C TRP A 22 -2.93 -5.24 -0.26
N GLU A 23 -2.04 -5.96 0.41
CA GLU A 23 -2.44 -6.84 1.50
C GLU A 23 -3.08 -6.06 2.63
N LYS A 24 -2.58 -4.85 2.88
CA LYS A 24 -3.18 -4.01 3.92
C LYS A 24 -4.58 -3.56 3.52
N VAL A 25 -4.82 -3.38 2.22
CA VAL A 25 -6.16 -3.10 1.75
C VAL A 25 -7.08 -4.27 2.07
N ASP A 26 -6.62 -5.48 1.80
CA ASP A 26 -7.42 -6.66 2.06
C ASP A 26 -7.71 -6.82 3.55
N GLU A 27 -6.79 -6.38 4.40
CA GLU A 27 -6.96 -6.47 5.84
C GLU A 27 -7.81 -5.35 6.41
N GLY A 28 -8.15 -4.36 5.57
CA GLY A 28 -8.95 -3.25 6.03
C GLY A 28 -8.15 -2.10 6.61
N GLU A 29 -6.82 -2.16 6.54
CA GLU A 29 -5.97 -1.09 7.05
C GLU A 29 -5.92 0.10 6.11
N LEU A 30 -6.07 -0.15 4.81
CA LEU A 30 -6.04 0.88 3.79
C LEU A 30 -7.23 0.71 2.87
N THR A 31 -7.57 1.78 2.14
CA THR A 31 -8.57 1.69 1.10
C THR A 31 -7.87 1.53 -0.24
N LYS A 32 -8.65 1.13 -1.25
CA LYS A 32 -8.09 1.02 -2.59
C LYS A 32 -7.53 2.34 -3.07
N ALA A 33 -8.24 3.43 -2.80
CA ALA A 33 -7.77 4.74 -3.21
C ALA A 33 -6.42 5.07 -2.57
N GLN A 34 -6.28 4.73 -1.31
CA GLN A 34 -5.01 4.99 -0.62
C GLN A 34 -3.88 4.16 -1.21
N ALA A 35 -4.15 2.90 -1.48
CA ALA A 35 -3.13 2.04 -2.08
C ALA A 35 -2.72 2.55 -3.46
N LEU A 36 -3.69 3.02 -4.24
CA LEU A 36 -3.38 3.57 -5.55
C LEU A 36 -2.46 4.77 -5.44
N ARG A 37 -2.66 5.58 -4.41
CA ARG A 37 -1.81 6.75 -4.22
C ARG A 37 -0.42 6.38 -3.74
N ILE A 38 -0.31 5.28 -3.00
CA ILE A 38 0.96 4.87 -2.44
C ILE A 38 1.82 4.19 -3.49
N CYS A 39 1.29 3.18 -4.13
CA CYS A 39 2.09 2.36 -5.03
C CYS A 39 1.45 2.13 -6.39
N GLY A 40 0.26 2.66 -6.61
CA GLY A 40 -0.41 2.48 -7.89
C GLY A 40 -1.25 1.22 -7.93
N PRO A 41 -1.64 0.78 -9.12
CA PRO A 41 -2.54 -0.36 -9.25
C PRO A 41 -1.95 -1.62 -8.65
N ARG A 42 -2.82 -2.53 -8.29
CA ARG A 42 -2.40 -3.80 -7.73
C ARG A 42 -1.49 -4.52 -8.73
N PRO A 43 -0.32 -4.95 -8.30
CA PRO A 43 0.58 -5.65 -9.21
C PRO A 43 0.03 -7.01 -9.57
N LYS A 44 0.34 -7.44 -10.78
CA LYS A 44 -0.02 -8.77 -11.18
C LYS A 44 0.95 -9.74 -10.57
N GLU A 45 0.40 -10.84 -10.08
CA GLU A 45 1.25 -11.88 -9.57
C GLU A 45 1.38 -12.98 -10.57
N ALA A 46 2.56 -13.44 -10.72
CA ALA A 46 2.82 -14.50 -11.68
C ALA A 46 2.18 -15.80 -11.24
#